data_1c49fdb7e193302f2d7a4b6b99c4e258
#
_entry.id   1c49fdb7e193302f2d7a4b6b99c4e258
#
_cell.length_a   1.000
_cell.length_b   1.000
_cell.length_c   1.000
_cell.angle_alpha   90.00
_cell.angle_beta   90.00
_cell.angle_gamma   90.00
#
_symmetry.space_group_name_H-M   'P 1'
#
loop_
_entity.id
_entity.type
_entity.pdbx_description
1 polymer ?
#
loop_
_entity_poly.entity_id
_entity_poly.type
_entity_poly.pdbx_seq_one_letter_code
_entity_poly.pdbx_strand_id
1 'polypeptide(L)'
;VKAPRIKQVLNIILELNGSLDLSFLREMPLEDAKNWLKQLPGIGPKSAGIVLSFSLGLPAMAIDTHIYRVSQRLGLIGPKTNVDKAHEILEAAVEPEKVYSFHAGFITLGRQICKAQRPKCGECVVSTDCPSRESFSESFAASINNGRDNGRIASNRQRTKAPGQLPQKRKMIRAPHSITAATKK
;
A
#
# COMPACT_ATOMS: atom_id res chain seq x y z
N VAL A 1 -11.00 -4.62 16.47
CA VAL A 1 -10.36 -3.94 17.58
C VAL A 1 -8.86 -3.87 17.30
N LYS A 2 -8.27 -2.64 17.16
CA LYS A 2 -6.86 -2.47 16.73
C LYS A 2 -5.88 -2.60 17.91
N ALA A 3 -6.22 -2.10 19.08
CA ALA A 3 -5.30 -2.04 20.22
C ALA A 3 -4.75 -3.41 20.68
N PRO A 4 -5.56 -4.47 20.87
CA PRO A 4 -5.03 -5.80 21.20
C PRO A 4 -4.07 -6.35 20.16
N ARG A 5 -4.33 -6.08 18.86
CA ARG A 5 -3.45 -6.54 17.77
C ARG A 5 -2.11 -5.82 17.79
N ILE A 6 -2.10 -4.51 18.05
CA ILE A 6 -0.86 -3.75 18.20
C ILE A 6 -0.02 -4.34 19.33
N LYS A 7 -0.62 -4.57 20.51
CA LYS A 7 0.08 -5.18 21.65
C LYS A 7 0.63 -6.57 21.31
N GLN A 8 -0.18 -7.38 20.61
CA GLN A 8 0.24 -8.71 20.14
C GLN A 8 1.46 -8.64 19.22
N VAL A 9 1.45 -7.73 18.25
CA VAL A 9 2.57 -7.54 17.30
C VAL A 9 3.84 -7.15 18.04
N LEU A 10 3.75 -6.17 18.96
CA LEU A 10 4.90 -5.72 19.74
C LEU A 10 5.47 -6.83 20.63
N ASN A 11 4.63 -7.63 21.26
CA ASN A 11 5.08 -8.78 22.06
C ASN A 11 5.79 -9.83 21.19
N ILE A 12 5.25 -10.14 19.99
CA ILE A 12 5.88 -11.09 19.07
C ILE A 12 7.25 -10.56 18.61
N ILE A 13 7.35 -9.26 18.29
CA ILE A 13 8.64 -8.65 17.93
C ILE A 13 9.65 -8.82 19.07
N LEU A 14 9.23 -8.52 20.30
CA LEU A 14 10.08 -8.66 21.48
C LEU A 14 10.52 -10.10 21.71
N GLU A 15 9.62 -11.07 21.54
CA GLU A 15 9.91 -12.51 21.68
C GLU A 15 10.88 -13.01 20.58
N LEU A 16 10.74 -12.53 19.35
CA LEU A 16 11.56 -12.99 18.21
C LEU A 16 12.93 -12.33 18.18
N ASN A 17 13.02 -11.06 18.54
CA ASN A 17 14.21 -10.22 18.37
C ASN A 17 14.88 -9.82 19.70
N GLY A 18 14.20 -10.03 20.84
CA GLY A 18 14.68 -9.57 22.16
C GLY A 18 14.60 -8.07 22.38
N SER A 19 14.18 -7.31 21.34
CA SER A 19 14.10 -5.85 21.32
C SER A 19 12.96 -5.42 20.38
N LEU A 20 12.45 -4.20 20.57
CA LEU A 20 11.53 -3.57 19.61
C LEU A 20 12.26 -2.81 18.50
N ASP A 21 13.60 -2.80 18.51
CA ASP A 21 14.39 -2.22 17.44
C ASP A 21 14.38 -3.14 16.21
N LEU A 22 13.96 -2.58 15.08
CA LEU A 22 13.85 -3.26 13.79
C LEU A 22 15.00 -2.87 12.83
N SER A 23 16.02 -2.17 13.29
CA SER A 23 17.12 -1.70 12.43
C SER A 23 17.90 -2.85 11.77
N PHE A 24 17.88 -4.05 12.34
CA PHE A 24 18.46 -5.25 11.73
C PHE A 24 17.86 -5.61 10.35
N LEU A 25 16.64 -5.16 10.08
CA LEU A 25 16.00 -5.37 8.78
C LEU A 25 16.72 -4.64 7.64
N ARG A 26 17.55 -3.62 7.95
CA ARG A 26 18.38 -2.93 6.95
C ARG A 26 19.52 -3.80 6.41
N GLU A 27 19.95 -4.77 7.20
CA GLU A 27 21.04 -5.70 6.83
C GLU A 27 20.52 -6.91 6.03
N MET A 28 19.21 -7.03 5.88
CA MET A 28 18.58 -8.13 5.15
C MET A 28 18.29 -7.74 3.70
N PRO A 29 18.27 -8.71 2.78
CA PRO A 29 17.68 -8.51 1.46
C PRO A 29 16.24 -8.00 1.61
N LEU A 30 15.83 -7.07 0.72
CA LEU A 30 14.54 -6.39 0.83
C LEU A 30 13.35 -7.36 0.94
N GLU A 31 13.36 -8.43 0.14
CA GLU A 31 12.29 -9.45 0.18
C GLU A 31 12.25 -10.21 1.51
N ASP A 32 13.40 -10.51 2.09
CA ASP A 32 13.49 -11.18 3.38
C ASP A 32 12.97 -10.26 4.50
N ALA A 33 13.32 -8.98 4.47
CA ALA A 33 12.80 -7.98 5.39
C ALA A 33 11.26 -7.83 5.27
N LYS A 34 10.71 -7.81 4.04
CA LYS A 34 9.26 -7.83 3.81
C LYS A 34 8.61 -9.10 4.36
N ASN A 35 9.22 -10.25 4.11
CA ASN A 35 8.69 -11.53 4.57
C ASN A 35 8.74 -11.64 6.09
N TRP A 36 9.78 -11.12 6.71
CA TRP A 36 9.87 -11.05 8.17
C TRP A 36 8.73 -10.22 8.77
N LEU A 37 8.45 -9.05 8.23
CA LEU A 37 7.33 -8.21 8.69
C LEU A 37 5.96 -8.85 8.41
N LYS A 38 5.78 -9.49 7.26
CA LYS A 38 4.51 -10.13 6.87
C LYS A 38 4.14 -11.36 7.70
N GLN A 39 5.07 -11.95 8.45
CA GLN A 39 4.72 -13.03 9.40
C GLN A 39 4.00 -12.51 10.65
N LEU A 40 4.07 -11.20 10.93
CA LEU A 40 3.39 -10.59 12.07
C LEU A 40 1.87 -10.47 11.80
N PRO A 41 1.01 -10.75 12.79
CA PRO A 41 -0.44 -10.79 12.60
C PRO A 41 -1.01 -9.41 12.21
N GLY A 42 -1.60 -9.35 11.02
CA GLY A 42 -2.22 -8.13 10.48
C GLY A 42 -1.25 -7.16 9.80
N ILE A 43 0.00 -7.55 9.63
CA ILE A 43 0.95 -6.84 8.77
C ILE A 43 0.87 -7.46 7.37
N GLY A 44 0.38 -6.69 6.43
CA GLY A 44 0.34 -7.03 5.00
C GLY A 44 1.42 -6.28 4.20
N PRO A 45 1.47 -6.51 2.87
CA PRO A 45 2.47 -5.87 1.99
C PRO A 45 2.54 -4.35 2.16
N LYS A 46 1.39 -3.66 2.21
CA LYS A 46 1.33 -2.22 2.43
C LYS A 46 1.99 -1.80 3.75
N SER A 47 1.66 -2.46 4.87
CA SER A 47 2.19 -2.09 6.19
C SER A 47 3.68 -2.39 6.28
N ALA A 48 4.12 -3.51 5.73
CA ALA A 48 5.53 -3.85 5.62
C ALA A 48 6.29 -2.79 4.80
N GLY A 49 5.77 -2.43 3.62
CA GLY A 49 6.36 -1.40 2.78
C GLY A 49 6.46 -0.04 3.48
N ILE A 50 5.45 0.39 4.24
CA ILE A 50 5.49 1.63 5.02
C ILE A 50 6.61 1.58 6.08
N VAL A 51 6.71 0.51 6.85
CA VAL A 51 7.76 0.38 7.88
C VAL A 51 9.15 0.41 7.24
N LEU A 52 9.35 -0.37 6.19
CA LEU A 52 10.65 -0.45 5.50
C LEU A 52 11.03 0.88 4.84
N SER A 53 10.10 1.53 4.14
CA SER A 53 10.39 2.75 3.41
C SER A 53 10.53 3.97 4.34
N PHE A 54 9.55 4.20 5.21
CA PHE A 54 9.49 5.44 6.00
C PHE A 54 10.31 5.40 7.29
N SER A 55 10.41 4.22 7.93
CA SER A 55 11.15 4.11 9.19
C SER A 55 12.59 3.65 8.99
N LEU A 56 12.84 2.84 7.97
CA LEU A 56 14.15 2.23 7.74
C LEU A 56 14.86 2.75 6.48
N GLY A 57 14.19 3.55 5.64
CA GLY A 57 14.78 4.14 4.43
C GLY A 57 15.07 3.12 3.32
N LEU A 58 14.45 1.94 3.38
CA LEU A 58 14.59 0.91 2.35
C LEU A 58 13.65 1.17 1.17
N PRO A 59 14.00 0.79 -0.06
CA PRO A 59 13.20 1.07 -1.26
C PRO A 59 12.00 0.13 -1.39
N ALA A 60 11.20 0.00 -0.34
CA ALA A 60 10.01 -0.85 -0.32
C ALA A 60 8.78 -0.09 -0.80
N MET A 61 8.12 -0.60 -1.83
CA MET A 61 6.90 -0.02 -2.33
C MET A 61 5.73 -0.29 -1.36
N ALA A 62 5.00 0.76 -1.01
CA ALA A 62 3.79 0.66 -0.20
C ALA A 62 2.59 1.17 -0.99
N ILE A 63 1.74 0.27 -1.47
CA ILE A 63 0.59 0.62 -2.30
C ILE A 63 -0.66 0.75 -1.43
N ASP A 64 -1.21 1.96 -1.40
CA ASP A 64 -2.53 2.22 -0.83
C ASP A 64 -3.60 2.34 -1.92
N THR A 65 -4.83 2.60 -1.52
CA THR A 65 -5.95 2.77 -2.45
C THR A 65 -5.79 3.98 -3.38
N HIS A 66 -5.01 5.00 -2.99
CA HIS A 66 -4.73 6.17 -3.82
C HIS A 66 -3.71 5.82 -4.89
N ILE A 67 -2.58 5.25 -4.50
CA ILE A 67 -1.53 4.82 -5.42
C ILE A 67 -2.08 3.80 -6.42
N TYR A 68 -2.79 2.79 -5.93
CA TYR A 68 -3.39 1.76 -6.77
C TYR A 68 -4.32 2.36 -7.84
N ARG A 69 -5.24 3.23 -7.42
CA ARG A 69 -6.18 3.90 -8.34
C ARG A 69 -5.47 4.79 -9.36
N VAL A 70 -4.52 5.61 -8.90
CA VAL A 70 -3.77 6.51 -9.78
C VAL A 70 -2.97 5.71 -10.80
N SER A 71 -2.28 4.66 -10.35
CA SER A 71 -1.49 3.78 -11.23
C SER A 71 -2.33 3.07 -12.27
N GLN A 72 -3.54 2.61 -11.91
CA GLN A 72 -4.49 2.04 -12.89
C GLN A 72 -4.92 3.07 -13.93
N ARG A 73 -5.27 4.28 -13.49
CA ARG A 73 -5.74 5.33 -14.39
C ARG A 73 -4.67 5.85 -15.33
N LEU A 74 -3.43 5.85 -14.86
CA LEU A 74 -2.26 6.19 -15.70
C LEU A 74 -1.78 5.03 -16.59
N GLY A 75 -2.40 3.85 -16.48
CA GLY A 75 -2.01 2.70 -17.28
C GLY A 75 -0.71 2.01 -16.83
N LEU A 76 -0.17 2.37 -15.66
CA LEU A 76 1.04 1.74 -15.11
C LEU A 76 0.78 0.31 -14.64
N ILE A 77 -0.46 0.02 -14.25
CA ILE A 77 -0.94 -1.32 -13.94
C ILE A 77 -2.27 -1.58 -14.65
N GLY A 78 -2.51 -2.83 -15.02
CA GLY A 78 -3.72 -3.22 -15.75
C GLY A 78 -4.99 -3.13 -14.87
N PRO A 79 -6.17 -3.02 -15.51
CA PRO A 79 -7.44 -2.83 -14.80
C PRO A 79 -7.84 -4.02 -13.90
N LYS A 80 -7.32 -5.21 -14.18
CA LYS A 80 -7.57 -6.44 -13.41
C LYS A 80 -6.40 -6.86 -12.53
N THR A 81 -5.35 -6.06 -12.45
CA THR A 81 -4.18 -6.32 -11.60
C THR A 81 -4.62 -6.32 -10.14
N ASN A 82 -4.33 -7.38 -9.39
CA ASN A 82 -4.57 -7.39 -7.95
C ASN A 82 -3.50 -6.57 -7.21
N VAL A 83 -3.73 -6.28 -5.92
CA VAL A 83 -2.85 -5.42 -5.14
C VAL A 83 -1.44 -6.00 -4.97
N ASP A 84 -1.33 -7.32 -4.76
CA ASP A 84 -0.03 -7.98 -4.60
C ASP A 84 0.80 -7.89 -5.88
N LYS A 85 0.17 -8.16 -7.04
CA LYS A 85 0.83 -8.02 -8.34
C LYS A 85 1.16 -6.56 -8.67
N ALA A 86 0.34 -5.61 -8.21
CA ALA A 86 0.64 -4.19 -8.36
C ALA A 86 1.92 -3.79 -7.61
N HIS A 87 2.16 -4.35 -6.40
CA HIS A 87 3.43 -4.14 -5.68
C HIS A 87 4.62 -4.60 -6.51
N GLU A 88 4.58 -5.82 -7.06
CA GLU A 88 5.66 -6.37 -7.90
C GLU A 88 5.93 -5.50 -9.15
N ILE A 89 4.86 -5.12 -9.87
CA ILE A 89 4.99 -4.34 -11.11
C ILE A 89 5.57 -2.95 -10.82
N LEU A 90 5.02 -2.23 -9.84
CA LEU A 90 5.44 -0.86 -9.56
C LEU A 90 6.82 -0.82 -8.91
N GLU A 91 7.16 -1.82 -8.10
CA GLU A 91 8.49 -1.91 -7.49
C GLU A 91 9.58 -2.24 -8.52
N ALA A 92 9.26 -3.05 -9.53
CA ALA A 92 10.16 -3.32 -10.65
C ALA A 92 10.30 -2.12 -11.62
N ALA A 93 9.29 -1.27 -11.71
CA ALA A 93 9.26 -0.14 -12.66
C ALA A 93 9.85 1.16 -12.08
N VAL A 94 9.92 1.28 -10.76
CA VAL A 94 10.38 2.51 -10.09
C VAL A 94 11.79 2.30 -9.54
N GLU A 95 12.70 3.17 -9.91
CA GLU A 95 14.06 3.15 -9.38
C GLU A 95 14.08 3.25 -7.85
N PRO A 96 14.94 2.50 -7.15
CA PRO A 96 14.97 2.43 -5.69
C PRO A 96 14.98 3.80 -5.00
N GLU A 97 15.78 4.73 -5.52
CA GLU A 97 15.94 6.09 -4.97
C GLU A 97 14.67 6.94 -5.14
N LYS A 98 13.80 6.57 -6.08
CA LYS A 98 12.57 7.29 -6.41
C LYS A 98 11.31 6.71 -5.73
N VAL A 99 11.42 5.57 -5.05
CA VAL A 99 10.27 4.89 -4.42
C VAL A 99 9.54 5.81 -3.45
N TYR A 100 10.27 6.53 -2.60
CA TYR A 100 9.68 7.45 -1.64
C TYR A 100 8.97 8.64 -2.32
N SER A 101 9.61 9.28 -3.28
CA SER A 101 9.04 10.43 -4.01
C SER A 101 7.84 10.01 -4.88
N PHE A 102 7.90 8.83 -5.50
CA PHE A 102 6.77 8.22 -6.20
C PHE A 102 5.58 8.02 -5.25
N HIS A 103 5.81 7.40 -4.09
CA HIS A 103 4.77 7.18 -3.08
C HIS A 103 4.13 8.51 -2.64
N ALA A 104 4.94 9.50 -2.27
CA ALA A 104 4.46 10.81 -1.80
C ALA A 104 3.67 11.56 -2.90
N GLY A 105 4.17 11.56 -4.12
CA GLY A 105 3.54 12.20 -5.27
C GLY A 105 2.20 11.55 -5.61
N PHE A 106 2.15 10.23 -5.68
CA PHE A 106 0.92 9.49 -6.03
C PHE A 106 -0.16 9.57 -4.95
N ILE A 107 0.22 9.56 -3.67
CA ILE A 107 -0.74 9.81 -2.58
C ILE A 107 -1.29 11.22 -2.68
N THR A 108 -0.44 12.21 -2.88
CA THR A 108 -0.86 13.62 -2.98
C THR A 108 -1.79 13.80 -4.17
N LEU A 109 -1.40 13.31 -5.35
CA LEU A 109 -2.24 13.36 -6.55
C LEU A 109 -3.58 12.65 -6.32
N GLY A 110 -3.57 11.46 -5.72
CA GLY A 110 -4.78 10.68 -5.46
C GLY A 110 -5.71 11.31 -4.43
N ARG A 111 -5.19 12.04 -3.44
CA ARG A 111 -5.99 12.73 -2.43
C ARG A 111 -6.55 14.06 -2.91
N GLN A 112 -5.79 14.83 -3.66
CA GLN A 112 -6.15 16.19 -4.01
C GLN A 112 -6.85 16.28 -5.37
N ILE A 113 -6.34 15.60 -6.39
CA ILE A 113 -6.72 15.74 -7.80
C ILE A 113 -7.45 14.49 -8.31
N CYS A 114 -6.76 13.35 -8.37
CA CYS A 114 -7.27 12.10 -8.93
C CYS A 114 -8.16 11.36 -7.93
N LYS A 115 -9.25 12.00 -7.51
CA LYS A 115 -10.21 11.45 -6.54
C LYS A 115 -10.94 10.23 -7.11
N ALA A 116 -11.45 9.36 -6.22
CA ALA A 116 -12.21 8.18 -6.64
C ALA A 116 -13.45 8.57 -7.45
N GLN A 117 -14.21 9.53 -6.93
CA GLN A 117 -15.33 10.14 -7.61
C GLN A 117 -14.97 11.57 -8.04
N ARG A 118 -15.38 11.98 -9.25
CA ARG A 118 -15.18 13.31 -9.81
C ARG A 118 -13.71 13.77 -9.75
N PRO A 119 -12.79 13.08 -10.43
CA PRO A 119 -11.40 13.53 -10.50
C PRO A 119 -11.31 14.87 -11.21
N LYS A 120 -10.38 15.71 -10.74
CA LYS A 120 -10.14 17.06 -11.30
C LYS A 120 -9.11 16.98 -12.44
N CYS A 121 -9.46 16.32 -13.54
CA CYS A 121 -8.54 16.07 -14.64
C CYS A 121 -8.00 17.35 -15.29
N GLY A 122 -8.78 18.44 -15.27
CA GLY A 122 -8.35 19.74 -15.79
C GLY A 122 -7.23 20.43 -14.97
N GLU A 123 -7.12 20.07 -13.66
CA GLU A 123 -6.07 20.58 -12.76
C GLU A 123 -4.88 19.59 -12.64
N CYS A 124 -4.93 18.46 -13.37
CA CYS A 124 -3.97 17.37 -13.18
C CYS A 124 -2.69 17.62 -13.98
N VAL A 125 -1.56 17.62 -13.30
CA VAL A 125 -0.24 17.86 -13.92
C VAL A 125 0.21 16.78 -14.89
N VAL A 126 -0.38 15.59 -14.82
CA VAL A 126 -0.11 14.45 -15.71
C VAL A 126 -1.31 14.14 -16.63
N SER A 127 -2.19 15.11 -16.85
CA SER A 127 -3.42 14.90 -17.62
C SER A 127 -3.17 14.59 -19.09
N THR A 128 -2.10 15.10 -19.67
CA THR A 128 -1.72 14.86 -21.07
C THR A 128 -1.34 13.41 -21.34
N ASP A 129 -0.72 12.78 -20.37
CA ASP A 129 -0.22 11.39 -20.47
C ASP A 129 -1.19 10.36 -19.87
N CYS A 130 -2.37 10.81 -19.41
CA CYS A 130 -3.33 9.95 -18.72
C CYS A 130 -4.35 9.34 -19.68
N PRO A 131 -4.29 8.03 -19.98
CA PRO A 131 -5.23 7.38 -20.89
C PRO A 131 -6.68 7.39 -20.39
N SER A 132 -6.88 7.53 -19.06
CA SER A 132 -8.23 7.60 -18.49
C SER A 132 -8.86 9.00 -18.52
N ARG A 133 -8.16 10.02 -19.00
CA ARG A 133 -8.64 11.41 -18.99
C ARG A 133 -9.99 11.56 -19.71
N GLU A 134 -10.10 11.00 -20.90
CA GLU A 134 -11.29 11.13 -21.76
C GLU A 134 -12.51 10.50 -21.12
N SER A 135 -12.39 9.30 -20.53
CA SER A 135 -13.48 8.60 -19.86
C SER A 135 -14.11 9.41 -18.72
N PHE A 136 -13.34 10.29 -18.06
CA PHE A 136 -13.83 11.15 -16.99
C PHE A 136 -14.32 12.51 -17.48
N SER A 137 -13.85 13.02 -18.62
CA SER A 137 -14.37 14.24 -19.23
C SER A 137 -15.75 14.03 -19.83
N GLU A 138 -16.00 12.90 -20.49
CA GLU A 138 -17.30 12.53 -21.05
C GLU A 138 -18.34 12.27 -19.96
N SER A 139 -17.97 11.56 -18.89
CA SER A 139 -18.86 11.29 -17.77
C SER A 139 -19.28 12.58 -17.04
N PHE A 140 -18.42 13.60 -17.02
CA PHE A 140 -18.74 14.90 -16.44
C PHE A 140 -19.71 15.70 -17.34
N ALA A 141 -19.51 15.67 -18.66
CA ALA A 141 -20.41 16.30 -19.63
C ALA A 141 -21.81 15.65 -19.61
N ALA A 142 -21.87 14.31 -19.52
CA ALA A 142 -23.13 13.58 -19.40
C ALA A 142 -23.87 13.87 -18.09
N SER A 143 -23.14 14.08 -16.97
CA SER A 143 -23.75 14.43 -15.67
C SER A 143 -24.36 15.82 -15.65
N ILE A 144 -23.83 16.76 -16.43
CA ILE A 144 -24.41 18.11 -16.55
C ILE A 144 -25.70 18.07 -17.35
N ASN A 145 -25.79 17.22 -18.37
CA ASN A 145 -26.99 17.07 -19.22
C ASN A 145 -28.10 16.27 -18.54
N ASN A 146 -27.84 15.38 -17.58
CA ASN A 146 -28.80 14.60 -16.81
C ASN A 146 -29.22 15.25 -15.47
N GLY A 147 -28.83 16.48 -15.21
CA GLY A 147 -29.12 17.24 -13.99
C GLY A 147 -30.58 17.79 -13.90
N ARG A 148 -31.53 17.26 -14.67
CA ARG A 148 -32.94 17.43 -14.49
C ARG A 148 -33.60 16.07 -14.55
N ASP A 149 -33.53 15.31 -13.51
CA ASP A 149 -34.66 14.55 -12.98
C ASP A 149 -34.27 13.63 -11.80
N ASN A 150 -35.10 13.76 -10.76
CA ASN A 150 -35.53 12.78 -9.80
C ASN A 150 -34.54 12.03 -8.89
N GLY A 151 -34.82 12.28 -7.64
CA GLY A 151 -34.41 11.57 -6.45
C GLY A 151 -34.86 10.10 -6.38
N ARG A 152 -34.30 9.47 -5.33
CA ARG A 152 -34.59 8.15 -4.77
C ARG A 152 -34.14 6.94 -5.61
N ILE A 153 -33.14 6.26 -5.10
CA ILE A 153 -33.26 4.86 -4.68
C ILE A 153 -32.14 4.56 -3.66
N ALA A 154 -32.59 4.28 -2.44
CA ALA A 154 -31.76 3.63 -1.43
C ALA A 154 -31.65 2.15 -1.81
N SER A 155 -30.45 1.59 -1.90
CA SER A 155 -30.26 0.15 -1.92
C SER A 155 -29.27 -0.28 -0.85
N ASN A 156 -29.86 -0.85 0.16
CA ASN A 156 -29.30 -1.64 1.23
C ASN A 156 -28.53 -2.85 0.64
N ARG A 157 -27.20 -2.89 0.76
CA ARG A 157 -26.42 -4.10 0.52
C ARG A 157 -25.88 -4.63 1.84
N GLN A 158 -26.61 -5.59 2.37
CA GLN A 158 -26.14 -6.47 3.45
C GLN A 158 -24.90 -7.23 2.98
N ARG A 159 -23.82 -7.06 3.72
CA ARG A 159 -22.55 -7.77 3.53
C ARG A 159 -22.57 -9.02 4.41
N THR A 160 -22.84 -10.17 3.84
CA THR A 160 -22.67 -11.47 4.50
C THR A 160 -21.17 -11.77 4.63
N LYS A 161 -20.71 -11.95 5.88
CA LYS A 161 -19.37 -12.42 6.21
C LYS A 161 -19.36 -13.95 6.16
N ALA A 162 -18.50 -14.53 5.34
CA ALA A 162 -18.10 -15.93 5.44
C ALA A 162 -17.09 -16.12 6.59
N PRO A 163 -17.15 -17.20 7.36
CA PRO A 163 -16.22 -17.47 8.45
C PRO A 163 -14.87 -17.93 7.91
N GLY A 164 -13.81 -17.19 8.28
CA GLY A 164 -12.44 -17.50 7.89
C GLY A 164 -11.87 -18.69 8.64
N GLN A 165 -11.28 -19.61 7.90
CA GLN A 165 -10.43 -20.68 8.43
C GLN A 165 -9.15 -20.09 9.02
N LEU A 166 -8.74 -20.56 10.20
CA LEU A 166 -7.47 -20.20 10.83
C LEU A 166 -6.31 -20.73 9.97
N PRO A 167 -5.29 -19.91 9.68
CA PRO A 167 -4.10 -20.38 8.99
C PRO A 167 -3.25 -21.24 9.92
N GLN A 168 -2.77 -22.36 9.37
CA GLN A 168 -1.83 -23.27 10.03
C GLN A 168 -0.53 -22.53 10.40
N LYS A 169 0.06 -22.87 11.55
CA LYS A 169 1.30 -22.29 12.07
C LYS A 169 2.46 -22.49 11.08
N ARG A 170 2.75 -21.48 10.28
CA ARG A 170 4.02 -21.40 9.56
C ARG A 170 5.15 -21.17 10.57
N LYS A 171 6.26 -21.88 10.39
CA LYS A 171 7.47 -21.73 11.20
C LYS A 171 7.98 -20.30 11.04
N MET A 172 7.94 -19.50 12.10
CA MET A 172 8.39 -18.09 12.08
C MET A 172 9.92 -18.05 11.91
N ILE A 173 10.37 -17.16 11.03
CA ILE A 173 11.79 -16.89 10.82
C ILE A 173 12.26 -16.00 11.96
N ARG A 174 13.26 -16.47 12.72
CA ARG A 174 13.91 -15.65 13.76
C ARG A 174 14.89 -14.67 13.11
N ALA A 175 15.13 -13.56 13.79
CA ALA A 175 16.19 -12.63 13.41
C ALA A 175 17.56 -13.35 13.44
N PRO A 176 18.50 -13.02 12.55
CA PRO A 176 19.85 -13.54 12.63
C PRO A 176 20.47 -13.14 13.98
N HIS A 177 21.05 -14.11 14.69
CA HIS A 177 21.70 -13.86 15.97
C HIS A 177 22.87 -12.90 15.80
N SER A 178 22.73 -11.77 16.47
CA SER A 178 23.72 -10.77 16.92
C SER A 178 25.05 -10.68 16.20
N ILE A 179 25.26 -9.54 15.58
CA ILE A 179 26.59 -8.94 15.46
C ILE A 179 26.97 -8.50 16.88
N THR A 180 27.86 -9.25 17.54
CA THR A 180 28.51 -8.86 18.79
C THR A 180 29.15 -7.51 18.57
N ALA A 181 28.77 -6.52 19.35
CA ALA A 181 29.40 -5.22 19.42
C ALA A 181 30.87 -5.44 19.84
N ALA A 182 31.78 -5.31 18.89
CA ALA A 182 33.21 -5.23 19.19
C ALA A 182 33.47 -3.87 19.82
N THR A 183 33.54 -3.85 21.14
CA THR A 183 34.08 -2.74 21.93
C THR A 183 35.52 -2.53 21.56
N LYS A 184 35.83 -1.49 20.79
CA LYS A 184 37.23 -1.01 20.67
C LYS A 184 37.60 -0.23 21.91
N LYS A 185 38.66 -0.70 22.55
CA LYS A 185 39.46 0.07 23.53
C LYS A 185 40.10 1.28 22.85
#